data_e90e3e880bea2f6198a64bd0e75dbca8
#
_entry.id   e90e3e880bea2f6198a64bd0e75dbca8
#
_cell.length_a   1.000
_cell.length_b   1.000
_cell.length_c   1.000
_cell.angle_alpha   90.00
_cell.angle_beta   90.00
_cell.angle_gamma   90.00
#
_symmetry.space_group_name_H-M   'P 1'
#
loop_
_entity.id
_entity.type
_entity.pdbx_description
1 polymer ?
#
loop_
_entity_poly.entity_id
_entity_poly.type
_entity_poly.pdbx_seq_one_letter_code
_entity_poly.pdbx_strand_id
1 'polypeptide(L)'
;TMANPPRIYDLIVYGDEVPGVLALVSASREYKRQTGLTLKTLLLIKSNAQLGIGGHLVRGGLAYLDRSNVPGDLRSTVGNVTFGYPVAIYQEFLQQSGVVEIALDAKKANLALRKMLSEVGAEVLSQVSVSVADVQGDRLAQITLTNGETCIAKQFIDSTVNGELAQVAGARWMSGFGTFGLSDAELPVTLVIETQGLTPQTLREVELAYIKRFINVNDTEAQRYIAIAAGHDVARINQLRASLVELNGNPKSLYIGKDYIDVRCRALSILYHAFRGKMMDLDRGMMFDQANIAILPDDRMSWNALMFAVSGAQANALAKNGGKPTAEMLTEIPFLDRWFRSLGAKSVTAMPELYIRHAGNISGVVEPLSGAMMMAGGVPGPEAIGTFAYHLDVRGGIVGLGKRANALGINNISFHYPPIYNIGIRHTLLKKIRNLAVVSPGSGFDGYACASGRIVEYNVGVGQGVGIAATIAINSKNKRTLADVGNWEVRECLVQSNKLSKIFGCPHPTESARLKTFEIALCPSDDVSAIA
;
A
#
# COMPACT_ATOMS: atom_id res chain seq x y z
N THR A 1 -4.04 -0.41 44.92
CA THR A 1 -3.09 -1.01 43.97
C THR A 1 -2.34 0.08 43.24
N MET A 2 -1.03 0.16 43.41
CA MET A 2 -0.20 1.11 42.69
C MET A 2 -0.15 0.72 41.21
N ALA A 3 -0.34 1.72 40.32
CA ALA A 3 -0.16 1.50 38.89
C ALA A 3 1.31 1.11 38.58
N ASN A 4 1.52 0.22 37.63
CA ASN A 4 2.87 -0.09 37.15
C ASN A 4 3.53 1.19 36.60
N PRO A 5 4.85 1.38 36.81
CA PRO A 5 5.55 2.51 36.22
C PRO A 5 5.51 2.42 34.69
N PRO A 6 5.51 3.55 33.97
CA PRO A 6 5.56 3.53 32.53
C PRO A 6 6.81 2.82 31.99
N ARG A 7 6.67 2.12 30.88
CA ARG A 7 7.81 1.63 30.10
C ARG A 7 8.41 2.82 29.35
N ILE A 8 9.71 2.94 29.35
CA ILE A 8 10.42 4.09 28.75
C ILE A 8 11.27 3.59 27.58
N TYR A 9 11.10 4.24 26.44
CA TYR A 9 11.81 3.94 25.19
C TYR A 9 12.36 5.23 24.57
N ASP A 10 13.31 5.07 23.66
CA ASP A 10 13.74 6.17 22.78
C ASP A 10 12.77 6.34 21.61
N LEU A 11 12.35 5.21 21.03
CA LEU A 11 11.45 5.19 19.87
C LEU A 11 10.39 4.09 20.06
N ILE A 12 9.13 4.43 19.82
CA ILE A 12 8.03 3.47 19.70
C ILE A 12 7.49 3.54 18.28
N VAL A 13 7.35 2.37 17.65
CA VAL A 13 6.67 2.19 16.37
C VAL A 13 5.37 1.44 16.61
N TYR A 14 4.25 2.03 16.21
CA TYR A 14 2.93 1.41 16.30
C TYR A 14 2.47 0.93 14.93
N GLY A 15 2.20 -0.37 14.82
CA GLY A 15 1.92 -1.03 13.56
C GLY A 15 3.17 -1.68 12.94
N ASP A 16 2.98 -2.91 12.45
CA ASP A 16 4.07 -3.72 11.92
C ASP A 16 4.04 -3.86 10.39
N GLU A 17 3.44 -2.89 9.71
CA GLU A 17 3.62 -2.82 8.27
C GLU A 17 5.13 -2.76 7.96
N VAL A 18 5.55 -3.36 6.86
CA VAL A 18 6.98 -3.43 6.51
C VAL A 18 7.68 -2.07 6.58
N PRO A 19 7.08 -0.97 6.11
CA PRO A 19 7.70 0.35 6.27
C PRO A 19 7.99 0.74 7.71
N GLY A 20 7.10 0.42 8.65
CA GLY A 20 7.29 0.73 10.07
C GLY A 20 8.37 -0.12 10.71
N VAL A 21 8.40 -1.41 10.43
CA VAL A 21 9.46 -2.31 10.91
C VAL A 21 10.82 -1.85 10.41
N LEU A 22 10.92 -1.54 9.12
CA LEU A 22 12.18 -1.09 8.54
C LEU A 22 12.58 0.31 9.00
N ALA A 23 11.63 1.17 9.33
CA ALA A 23 11.92 2.48 9.95
C ALA A 23 12.56 2.30 11.33
N LEU A 24 12.05 1.38 12.15
CA LEU A 24 12.63 1.06 13.45
C LEU A 24 14.06 0.52 13.30
N VAL A 25 14.28 -0.39 12.37
CA VAL A 25 15.61 -0.95 12.08
C VAL A 25 16.57 0.14 11.59
N SER A 26 16.10 0.99 10.68
CA SER A 26 16.88 2.13 10.16
C SER A 26 17.30 3.09 11.28
N ALA A 27 16.37 3.47 12.17
CA ALA A 27 16.66 4.32 13.31
C ALA A 27 17.72 3.71 14.23
N SER A 28 17.57 2.44 14.56
CA SER A 28 18.48 1.72 15.46
C SER A 28 19.89 1.61 14.88
N ARG A 29 20.00 1.32 13.59
CA ARG A 29 21.30 1.23 12.90
C ARG A 29 22.00 2.59 12.83
N GLU A 30 21.25 3.64 12.50
CA GLU A 30 21.82 5.00 12.43
C GLU A 30 22.25 5.50 13.81
N TYR A 31 21.46 5.22 14.84
CA TYR A 31 21.82 5.55 16.21
C TYR A 31 23.13 4.88 16.63
N LYS A 32 23.29 3.60 16.33
CA LYS A 32 24.51 2.84 16.61
C LYS A 32 25.71 3.39 15.82
N ARG A 33 25.49 3.76 14.56
CA ARG A 33 26.55 4.38 13.74
C ARG A 33 27.04 5.69 14.36
N GLN A 34 26.12 6.52 14.85
CA GLN A 34 26.46 7.83 15.40
C GLN A 34 27.02 7.76 16.82
N THR A 35 26.53 6.86 17.67
CA THR A 35 26.82 6.85 19.09
C THR A 35 27.57 5.61 19.59
N GLY A 36 27.59 4.54 18.83
CA GLY A 36 28.09 3.23 19.27
C GLY A 36 27.15 2.50 20.25
N LEU A 37 26.02 3.11 20.60
CA LEU A 37 25.06 2.57 21.58
C LEU A 37 23.85 1.94 20.90
N THR A 38 23.12 1.13 21.66
CA THR A 38 21.86 0.51 21.22
C THR A 38 20.69 1.45 21.54
N LEU A 39 19.90 1.74 20.53
CA LEU A 39 18.65 2.49 20.67
C LEU A 39 17.60 1.61 21.38
N LYS A 40 16.93 2.14 22.37
CA LYS A 40 15.85 1.42 23.05
C LYS A 40 14.54 1.60 22.31
N THR A 41 14.06 0.53 21.68
CA THR A 41 12.91 0.57 20.78
C THR A 41 11.83 -0.42 21.16
N LEU A 42 10.58 -0.08 20.85
CA LEU A 42 9.42 -0.95 21.00
C LEU A 42 8.61 -0.95 19.71
N LEU A 43 8.31 -2.14 19.21
CA LEU A 43 7.34 -2.35 18.14
C LEU A 43 6.04 -2.86 18.76
N LEU A 44 4.97 -2.09 18.61
CA LEU A 44 3.62 -2.45 19.06
C LEU A 44 2.81 -2.99 17.88
N ILE A 45 2.24 -4.17 18.05
CA ILE A 45 1.46 -4.86 17.02
C ILE A 45 0.07 -5.15 17.58
N LYS A 46 -0.95 -4.67 16.88
CA LYS A 46 -2.35 -4.95 17.23
C LYS A 46 -2.70 -6.43 17.04
N SER A 47 -2.26 -6.98 15.92
CA SER A 47 -2.49 -8.37 15.55
C SER A 47 -1.60 -9.34 16.33
N ASN A 48 -1.84 -10.65 16.14
CA ASN A 48 -1.02 -11.68 16.74
C ASN A 48 0.29 -11.86 15.96
N ALA A 49 1.42 -11.50 16.55
CA ALA A 49 2.74 -11.64 15.95
C ALA A 49 3.12 -13.11 15.64
N GLN A 50 2.48 -14.10 16.27
CA GLN A 50 2.70 -15.51 15.92
C GLN A 50 2.23 -15.84 14.51
N LEU A 51 1.24 -15.12 13.98
CA LEU A 51 0.79 -15.25 12.59
C LEU A 51 1.76 -14.62 11.59
N GLY A 52 2.78 -13.93 12.06
CA GLY A 52 3.80 -13.28 11.26
C GLY A 52 3.90 -11.79 11.55
N ILE A 53 5.09 -11.24 11.38
CA ILE A 53 5.37 -9.80 11.45
C ILE A 53 5.54 -9.28 10.03
N GLY A 54 4.84 -8.21 9.68
CA GLY A 54 4.96 -7.57 8.36
C GLY A 54 3.65 -7.11 7.74
N GLY A 55 2.56 -7.10 8.49
CA GLY A 55 1.28 -6.54 8.06
C GLY A 55 0.73 -7.13 6.76
N HIS A 56 0.42 -6.28 5.80
CA HIS A 56 -0.16 -6.68 4.50
C HIS A 56 0.68 -7.68 3.73
N LEU A 57 2.00 -7.55 3.77
CA LEU A 57 2.90 -8.43 3.03
C LEU A 57 3.03 -9.82 3.67
N VAL A 58 2.76 -9.94 4.95
CA VAL A 58 2.92 -11.20 5.68
C VAL A 58 1.57 -11.78 6.07
N ARG A 59 0.87 -11.20 7.03
CA ARG A 59 -0.45 -11.70 7.46
C ARG A 59 -1.52 -11.50 6.39
N GLY A 60 -1.42 -10.42 5.61
CA GLY A 60 -2.27 -10.18 4.46
C GLY A 60 -1.90 -11.00 3.22
N GLY A 61 -0.72 -11.61 3.21
CA GLY A 61 -0.25 -12.47 2.14
C GLY A 61 -0.17 -11.80 0.77
N LEU A 62 -0.03 -10.46 0.73
CA LEU A 62 0.11 -9.73 -0.52
C LEU A 62 1.48 -10.03 -1.14
N ALA A 63 1.52 -11.12 -1.89
CA ALA A 63 2.77 -11.68 -2.40
C ALA A 63 3.23 -11.08 -3.73
N TYR A 64 2.30 -10.52 -4.52
CA TYR A 64 2.66 -9.79 -5.74
C TYR A 64 3.08 -8.38 -5.35
N LEU A 65 4.37 -8.12 -5.36
CA LEU A 65 4.91 -6.82 -5.00
C LEU A 65 4.68 -5.78 -6.09
N ASP A 66 4.08 -4.67 -5.72
CA ASP A 66 4.02 -3.48 -6.57
C ASP A 66 5.37 -2.77 -6.47
N ARG A 67 6.22 -2.99 -7.47
CA ARG A 67 7.58 -2.44 -7.51
C ARG A 67 7.62 -1.14 -8.27
N SER A 68 8.59 -0.32 -7.94
CA SER A 68 8.98 0.83 -8.76
C SER A 68 9.10 0.38 -10.22
N ASN A 69 8.42 1.07 -11.12
CA ASN A 69 8.39 0.67 -12.53
C ASN A 69 8.74 1.86 -13.42
N VAL A 70 9.96 1.84 -13.94
CA VAL A 70 10.44 2.89 -14.86
C VAL A 70 9.86 2.61 -16.25
N PRO A 71 9.17 3.59 -16.87
CA PRO A 71 8.64 3.43 -18.23
C PRO A 71 9.73 3.04 -19.22
N GLY A 72 9.38 2.15 -20.17
CA GLY A 72 10.32 1.56 -21.11
C GLY A 72 11.12 2.56 -21.92
N ASP A 73 10.48 3.64 -22.36
CA ASP A 73 11.08 4.74 -23.12
C ASP A 73 12.08 5.58 -22.31
N LEU A 74 12.01 5.54 -20.97
CA LEU A 74 12.90 6.28 -20.07
C LEU A 74 13.98 5.43 -19.45
N ARG A 75 13.93 4.11 -19.60
CA ARG A 75 14.92 3.19 -18.99
C ARG A 75 16.34 3.45 -19.41
N SER A 76 16.57 3.81 -20.67
CA SER A 76 17.91 4.12 -21.18
C SER A 76 18.55 5.33 -20.49
N THR A 77 17.77 6.29 -20.04
CA THR A 77 18.27 7.50 -19.35
C THR A 77 18.66 7.23 -17.90
N VAL A 78 18.16 6.13 -17.31
CA VAL A 78 18.40 5.77 -15.91
C VAL A 78 19.18 4.46 -15.75
N GLY A 79 19.89 4.01 -16.79
CA GLY A 79 20.76 2.84 -16.75
C GLY A 79 20.06 1.52 -17.09
N ASN A 80 18.96 1.56 -17.84
CA ASN A 80 18.19 0.40 -18.32
C ASN A 80 17.62 -0.48 -17.19
N VAL A 81 17.28 0.10 -16.05
CA VAL A 81 16.67 -0.61 -14.93
C VAL A 81 15.15 -0.61 -15.06
N THR A 82 14.52 -1.78 -14.82
CA THR A 82 13.07 -1.93 -14.82
C THR A 82 12.46 -1.41 -13.50
N PHE A 83 13.04 -1.84 -12.38
CA PHE A 83 12.52 -1.55 -11.05
C PHE A 83 13.23 -0.39 -10.35
N GLY A 84 13.92 0.45 -11.10
CA GLY A 84 14.63 1.59 -10.53
C GLY A 84 15.76 1.19 -9.60
N TYR A 85 16.00 2.03 -8.60
CA TYR A 85 17.02 1.82 -7.57
C TYR A 85 16.38 1.92 -6.20
N PRO A 86 15.78 0.84 -5.68
CA PRO A 86 15.15 0.84 -4.37
C PRO A 86 16.12 1.28 -3.28
N VAL A 87 15.61 1.88 -2.22
CA VAL A 87 16.45 2.26 -1.08
C VAL A 87 17.13 1.06 -0.45
N ALA A 88 18.30 1.27 0.14
CA ALA A 88 19.18 0.19 0.60
C ALA A 88 18.48 -0.82 1.52
N ILE A 89 17.67 -0.35 2.46
CA ILE A 89 17.01 -1.25 3.41
C ILE A 89 15.93 -2.11 2.74
N TYR A 90 15.28 -1.61 1.67
CA TYR A 90 14.33 -2.40 0.90
C TYR A 90 15.03 -3.46 0.06
N GLN A 91 16.15 -3.11 -0.56
CA GLN A 91 16.99 -4.09 -1.28
C GLN A 91 17.42 -5.23 -0.36
N GLU A 92 17.85 -4.91 0.85
CA GLU A 92 18.21 -5.90 1.87
C GLU A 92 17.03 -6.80 2.23
N PHE A 93 15.87 -6.20 2.47
CA PHE A 93 14.65 -6.96 2.78
C PHE A 93 14.26 -7.90 1.65
N LEU A 94 14.28 -7.44 0.41
CA LEU A 94 13.97 -8.27 -0.76
C LEU A 94 14.96 -9.43 -0.90
N GLN A 95 16.24 -9.16 -0.72
CA GLN A 95 17.29 -10.17 -0.80
C GLN A 95 17.15 -11.22 0.32
N GLN A 96 16.96 -10.80 1.57
CA GLN A 96 16.79 -11.72 2.69
C GLN A 96 15.50 -12.53 2.59
N SER A 97 14.49 -11.99 1.95
CA SER A 97 13.23 -12.68 1.70
C SER A 97 13.26 -13.57 0.45
N GLY A 98 14.38 -13.63 -0.26
CA GLY A 98 14.56 -14.47 -1.43
C GLY A 98 13.74 -14.04 -2.65
N VAL A 99 13.37 -12.76 -2.74
CA VAL A 99 12.61 -12.23 -3.89
C VAL A 99 13.51 -12.24 -5.13
N VAL A 100 13.03 -12.91 -6.18
CA VAL A 100 13.72 -12.95 -7.47
C VAL A 100 13.36 -11.71 -8.29
N GLU A 101 12.07 -11.46 -8.48
CA GLU A 101 11.60 -10.30 -9.26
C GLU A 101 10.39 -9.63 -8.60
N ILE A 102 9.28 -10.34 -8.43
CA ILE A 102 7.99 -9.82 -7.96
C ILE A 102 7.46 -10.56 -6.73
N ALA A 103 7.61 -11.89 -6.69
CA ALA A 103 6.93 -12.71 -5.69
C ALA A 103 7.63 -12.68 -4.33
N LEU A 104 6.86 -12.38 -3.29
CA LEU A 104 7.30 -12.40 -1.90
C LEU A 104 6.61 -13.56 -1.16
N ASP A 105 7.39 -14.51 -0.68
CA ASP A 105 6.87 -15.54 0.22
C ASP A 105 6.74 -14.98 1.64
N ALA A 106 5.51 -14.95 2.15
CA ALA A 106 5.20 -14.39 3.47
C ALA A 106 6.03 -15.03 4.60
N LYS A 107 6.29 -16.33 4.52
CA LYS A 107 7.10 -17.04 5.53
C LYS A 107 8.54 -16.54 5.54
N LYS A 108 9.14 -16.37 4.38
CA LYS A 108 10.51 -15.84 4.24
C LYS A 108 10.58 -14.39 4.69
N ALA A 109 9.58 -13.58 4.33
CA ALA A 109 9.50 -12.18 4.74
C ALA A 109 9.40 -12.04 6.26
N ASN A 110 8.55 -12.84 6.90
CA ASN A 110 8.44 -12.86 8.35
C ASN A 110 9.77 -13.18 9.04
N LEU A 111 10.48 -14.21 8.56
CA LEU A 111 11.79 -14.57 9.11
C LEU A 111 12.83 -13.47 8.91
N ALA A 112 12.83 -12.82 7.75
CA ALA A 112 13.74 -11.71 7.47
C ALA A 112 13.49 -10.53 8.42
N LEU A 113 12.25 -10.14 8.61
CA LEU A 113 11.88 -9.03 9.50
C LEU A 113 12.21 -9.34 10.97
N ARG A 114 11.92 -10.57 11.43
CA ARG A 114 12.28 -10.99 12.79
C ARG A 114 13.78 -10.96 13.02
N LYS A 115 14.55 -11.40 12.05
CA LYS A 115 16.02 -11.35 12.10
C LYS A 115 16.51 -9.89 12.21
N MET A 116 16.00 -9.01 11.35
CA MET A 116 16.40 -7.60 11.36
C MET A 116 16.05 -6.91 12.68
N LEU A 117 14.87 -7.18 13.25
CA LEU A 117 14.45 -6.67 14.55
C LEU A 117 15.35 -7.21 15.68
N SER A 118 15.65 -8.50 15.68
CA SER A 118 16.50 -9.14 16.68
C SER A 118 17.92 -8.58 16.66
N GLU A 119 18.47 -8.33 15.48
CA GLU A 119 19.83 -7.80 15.32
C GLU A 119 20.00 -6.39 15.91
N VAL A 120 18.93 -5.62 16.01
CA VAL A 120 18.93 -4.27 16.61
C VAL A 120 18.39 -4.25 18.03
N GLY A 121 18.04 -5.41 18.61
CA GLY A 121 17.56 -5.52 19.99
C GLY A 121 16.18 -4.90 20.21
N ALA A 122 15.31 -4.88 19.21
CA ALA A 122 13.98 -4.34 19.33
C ALA A 122 13.10 -5.20 20.26
N GLU A 123 12.37 -4.56 21.17
CA GLU A 123 11.29 -5.20 21.89
C GLU A 123 10.04 -5.25 21.03
N VAL A 124 9.29 -6.35 21.10
CA VAL A 124 8.05 -6.54 20.35
C VAL A 124 6.94 -6.90 21.34
N LEU A 125 5.83 -6.18 21.26
CA LEU A 125 4.63 -6.46 22.04
C LEU A 125 3.45 -6.54 21.08
N SER A 126 2.77 -7.69 21.06
CA SER A 126 1.66 -7.93 20.14
C SER A 126 0.33 -8.12 20.89
N GLN A 127 -0.78 -8.11 20.12
CA GLN A 127 -2.14 -8.23 20.63
C GLN A 127 -2.51 -7.10 21.60
N VAL A 128 -1.99 -5.91 21.32
CA VAL A 128 -2.28 -4.69 22.07
C VAL A 128 -2.61 -3.55 21.12
N SER A 129 -3.50 -2.66 21.55
CA SER A 129 -3.83 -1.44 20.84
C SER A 129 -3.58 -0.24 21.76
N VAL A 130 -3.43 0.93 21.15
CA VAL A 130 -3.37 2.18 21.91
C VAL A 130 -4.79 2.64 22.20
N SER A 131 -5.15 2.73 23.48
CA SER A 131 -6.47 3.21 23.92
C SER A 131 -6.48 4.71 24.18
N VAL A 132 -5.39 5.27 24.71
CA VAL A 132 -5.26 6.71 25.02
C VAL A 132 -3.89 7.20 24.57
N ALA A 133 -3.87 8.37 23.95
CA ALA A 133 -2.66 9.09 23.62
C ALA A 133 -2.69 10.43 24.36
N ASP A 134 -1.73 10.64 25.26
CA ASP A 134 -1.63 11.86 26.06
C ASP A 134 -0.69 12.85 25.35
N VAL A 135 -1.26 13.90 24.77
CA VAL A 135 -0.54 14.97 24.10
C VAL A 135 -0.40 16.15 25.07
N GLN A 136 0.83 16.55 25.31
CA GLN A 136 1.16 17.69 26.15
C GLN A 136 1.89 18.75 25.32
N GLY A 137 1.24 19.91 25.15
CA GLY A 137 1.74 20.92 24.22
C GLY A 137 1.71 20.38 22.77
N ASP A 138 2.86 20.34 22.14
CA ASP A 138 3.05 19.84 20.78
C ASP A 138 3.70 18.44 20.72
N ARG A 139 3.71 17.72 21.84
CA ARG A 139 4.35 16.39 21.93
C ARG A 139 3.41 15.34 22.45
N LEU A 140 3.51 14.16 21.86
CA LEU A 140 2.92 12.94 22.41
C LEU A 140 3.81 12.50 23.58
N ALA A 141 3.29 12.65 24.81
CA ALA A 141 4.04 12.40 26.04
C ALA A 141 3.98 10.93 26.44
N GLN A 142 2.79 10.32 26.35
CA GLN A 142 2.56 8.98 26.85
C GLN A 142 1.41 8.33 26.08
N ILE A 143 1.48 7.02 25.89
CA ILE A 143 0.38 6.21 25.37
C ILE A 143 -0.03 5.19 26.43
N THR A 144 -1.33 4.87 26.46
CA THR A 144 -1.89 3.81 27.28
C THR A 144 -2.40 2.71 26.37
N LEU A 145 -1.99 1.48 26.67
CA LEU A 145 -2.37 0.30 25.90
C LEU A 145 -3.64 -0.32 26.45
N THR A 146 -4.29 -1.14 25.64
CA THR A 146 -5.52 -1.85 26.02
C THR A 146 -5.36 -2.82 27.19
N ASN A 147 -4.12 -3.26 27.45
CA ASN A 147 -3.80 -4.08 28.64
C ASN A 147 -3.56 -3.24 29.91
N GLY A 148 -3.74 -1.92 29.84
CA GLY A 148 -3.52 -0.99 30.96
C GLY A 148 -2.10 -0.50 31.14
N GLU A 149 -1.12 -1.06 30.44
CA GLU A 149 0.26 -0.58 30.49
C GLU A 149 0.39 0.78 29.84
N THR A 150 1.34 1.58 30.35
CA THR A 150 1.68 2.88 29.76
C THR A 150 3.10 2.87 29.22
N CYS A 151 3.31 3.61 28.14
CA CYS A 151 4.59 3.71 27.45
C CYS A 151 4.92 5.17 27.15
N ILE A 152 6.18 5.51 27.35
CA ILE A 152 6.75 6.83 27.06
C ILE A 152 7.86 6.63 26.05
N ALA A 153 7.92 7.52 25.05
CA ALA A 153 9.04 7.55 24.12
C ALA A 153 9.38 9.00 23.74
N LYS A 154 10.61 9.19 23.30
CA LYS A 154 11.05 10.50 22.79
C LYS A 154 10.40 10.81 21.45
N GLN A 155 10.35 9.80 20.57
CA GLN A 155 9.74 9.90 19.23
C GLN A 155 8.83 8.69 18.98
N PHE A 156 7.80 8.90 18.13
CA PHE A 156 6.83 7.89 17.75
C PHE A 156 6.69 7.82 16.23
N ILE A 157 6.54 6.60 15.71
CA ILE A 157 6.19 6.35 14.30
C ILE A 157 4.91 5.53 14.28
N ASP A 158 3.90 6.03 13.59
CA ASP A 158 2.66 5.32 13.31
C ASP A 158 2.75 4.70 11.92
N SER A 159 2.79 3.38 11.84
CA SER A 159 2.80 2.63 10.59
C SER A 159 1.54 1.79 10.40
N THR A 160 0.47 2.13 11.10
CA THR A 160 -0.84 1.54 10.82
C THR A 160 -1.37 2.11 9.49
N VAL A 161 -2.12 1.29 8.76
CA VAL A 161 -2.60 1.70 7.42
C VAL A 161 -3.55 2.89 7.47
N ASN A 162 -4.19 3.13 8.60
CA ASN A 162 -5.17 4.19 8.82
C ASN A 162 -4.65 5.31 9.73
N GLY A 163 -3.37 5.38 10.06
CA GLY A 163 -2.87 6.39 10.98
C GLY A 163 -3.56 6.36 12.35
N GLU A 164 -3.77 5.17 12.91
CA GLU A 164 -4.60 4.98 14.11
C GLU A 164 -4.03 5.72 15.33
N LEU A 165 -2.71 5.70 15.54
CA LEU A 165 -2.10 6.44 16.64
C LEU A 165 -2.30 7.94 16.48
N ALA A 166 -2.10 8.45 15.27
CA ALA A 166 -2.35 9.85 14.96
C ALA A 166 -3.82 10.24 15.20
N GLN A 167 -4.77 9.38 14.81
CA GLN A 167 -6.20 9.60 15.09
C GLN A 167 -6.48 9.67 16.59
N VAL A 168 -5.96 8.71 17.37
CA VAL A 168 -6.14 8.67 18.83
C VAL A 168 -5.50 9.89 19.49
N ALA A 169 -4.38 10.37 18.97
CA ALA A 169 -3.69 11.56 19.46
C ALA A 169 -4.37 12.88 19.08
N GLY A 170 -5.45 12.83 18.30
CA GLY A 170 -6.21 13.99 17.91
C GLY A 170 -5.77 14.68 16.62
N ALA A 171 -4.95 14.04 15.80
CA ALA A 171 -4.64 14.56 14.48
C ALA A 171 -5.90 14.63 13.61
N ARG A 172 -5.98 15.64 12.76
CA ARG A 172 -7.10 15.77 11.83
C ARG A 172 -7.04 14.63 10.81
N TRP A 173 -8.15 13.93 10.68
CA TRP A 173 -8.30 12.78 9.79
C TRP A 173 -9.32 13.05 8.70
N MET A 174 -8.96 12.73 7.46
CA MET A 174 -9.87 12.75 6.32
C MET A 174 -10.25 11.31 5.98
N SER A 175 -11.54 10.99 6.10
CA SER A 175 -12.06 9.67 5.75
C SER A 175 -12.12 9.49 4.23
N GLY A 176 -11.86 8.29 3.76
CA GLY A 176 -11.92 7.97 2.34
C GLY A 176 -11.11 8.94 1.48
N PHE A 177 -11.71 9.41 0.40
CA PHE A 177 -11.15 10.46 -0.45
C PHE A 177 -11.62 11.86 -0.03
N GLY A 178 -11.60 12.13 1.27
CA GLY A 178 -11.92 13.46 1.81
C GLY A 178 -11.09 14.58 1.20
N THR A 179 -9.87 14.27 0.76
CA THR A 179 -9.01 15.21 0.01
C THR A 179 -9.67 15.74 -1.28
N PHE A 180 -10.60 14.99 -1.87
CA PHE A 180 -11.43 15.41 -3.01
C PHE A 180 -12.86 15.76 -2.61
N GLY A 181 -13.15 15.91 -1.32
CA GLY A 181 -14.50 16.15 -0.84
C GLY A 181 -15.43 14.93 -0.93
N LEU A 182 -14.86 13.72 -1.03
CA LEU A 182 -15.59 12.47 -1.21
C LEU A 182 -15.27 11.50 -0.05
N SER A 183 -15.73 11.84 1.15
CA SER A 183 -15.41 11.09 2.36
C SER A 183 -15.96 9.66 2.38
N ASP A 184 -17.01 9.36 1.61
CA ASP A 184 -17.58 8.03 1.51
C ASP A 184 -16.88 7.15 0.46
N ALA A 185 -16.24 7.77 -0.53
CA ALA A 185 -15.50 7.04 -1.57
C ALA A 185 -14.22 6.44 -0.99
N GLU A 186 -13.94 5.21 -1.36
CA GLU A 186 -12.72 4.52 -0.93
C GLU A 186 -12.29 3.48 -1.97
N LEU A 187 -11.02 3.13 -1.94
CA LEU A 187 -10.52 2.02 -2.73
C LEU A 187 -11.03 0.70 -2.14
N PRO A 188 -11.31 -0.31 -2.99
CA PRO A 188 -11.75 -1.60 -2.50
C PRO A 188 -10.68 -2.29 -1.66
N VAL A 189 -11.11 -3.12 -0.72
CA VAL A 189 -10.22 -4.03 0.00
C VAL A 189 -10.15 -5.36 -0.73
N THR A 190 -9.01 -6.05 -0.62
CA THR A 190 -8.81 -7.37 -1.20
C THR A 190 -8.61 -8.41 -0.11
N LEU A 191 -9.35 -9.51 -0.20
CA LEU A 191 -9.03 -10.73 0.53
C LEU A 191 -8.13 -11.58 -0.37
N VAL A 192 -6.84 -11.58 -0.08
CA VAL A 192 -5.87 -12.37 -0.83
C VAL A 192 -6.11 -13.85 -0.53
N ILE A 193 -6.09 -14.66 -1.57
CA ILE A 193 -6.21 -16.11 -1.47
C ILE A 193 -4.97 -16.78 -2.06
N GLU A 194 -4.68 -17.97 -1.55
CA GLU A 194 -3.59 -18.80 -2.04
C GLU A 194 -4.16 -20.10 -2.56
N THR A 195 -3.85 -20.45 -3.82
CA THR A 195 -4.15 -21.75 -4.41
C THR A 195 -2.95 -22.67 -4.29
N GLN A 196 -3.22 -23.97 -4.15
CA GLN A 196 -2.18 -24.99 -4.21
C GLN A 196 -2.54 -26.04 -5.25
N GLY A 197 -1.54 -26.50 -5.98
CA GLY A 197 -1.66 -27.55 -6.97
C GLY A 197 -2.04 -27.10 -8.36
N LEU A 198 -2.47 -25.85 -8.52
CA LEU A 198 -2.75 -25.26 -9.83
C LEU A 198 -1.44 -24.65 -10.37
N THR A 199 -1.03 -25.11 -11.56
CA THR A 199 0.20 -24.62 -12.19
C THR A 199 -0.07 -23.44 -13.12
N PRO A 200 0.92 -22.57 -13.35
CA PRO A 200 0.79 -21.49 -14.33
C PRO A 200 0.40 -21.97 -15.71
N GLN A 201 0.94 -23.10 -16.15
CA GLN A 201 0.66 -23.67 -17.46
C GLN A 201 -0.81 -24.16 -17.58
N THR A 202 -1.31 -24.84 -16.55
CA THR A 202 -2.71 -25.26 -16.49
C THR A 202 -3.64 -24.07 -16.52
N LEU A 203 -3.33 -23.02 -15.77
CA LEU A 203 -4.13 -21.79 -15.76
C LEU A 203 -4.17 -21.13 -17.14
N ARG A 204 -3.03 -21.05 -17.82
CA ARG A 204 -2.96 -20.54 -19.20
C ARG A 204 -3.87 -21.33 -20.14
N GLU A 205 -3.78 -22.65 -20.07
CA GLU A 205 -4.58 -23.54 -20.94
C GLU A 205 -6.07 -23.35 -20.71
N VAL A 206 -6.50 -23.28 -19.45
CA VAL A 206 -7.90 -23.02 -19.09
C VAL A 206 -8.35 -21.66 -19.60
N GLU A 207 -7.57 -20.61 -19.33
CA GLU A 207 -7.91 -19.26 -19.77
C GLU A 207 -8.05 -19.19 -21.30
N LEU A 208 -7.06 -19.72 -22.01
CA LEU A 208 -7.04 -19.67 -23.46
C LEU A 208 -8.22 -20.42 -24.07
N ALA A 209 -8.55 -21.59 -23.53
CA ALA A 209 -9.71 -22.37 -23.99
C ALA A 209 -11.02 -21.56 -23.82
N TYR A 210 -11.18 -20.87 -22.69
CA TYR A 210 -12.38 -20.06 -22.47
C TYR A 210 -12.40 -18.77 -23.27
N ILE A 211 -11.25 -18.09 -23.48
CA ILE A 211 -11.21 -16.95 -24.39
C ILE A 211 -11.72 -17.33 -25.75
N LYS A 212 -11.27 -18.48 -26.31
CA LYS A 212 -11.71 -18.97 -27.61
C LYS A 212 -13.22 -19.24 -27.64
N ARG A 213 -13.78 -19.79 -26.58
CA ARG A 213 -15.21 -20.00 -26.45
C ARG A 213 -15.99 -18.71 -26.39
N PHE A 214 -15.51 -17.73 -25.59
CA PHE A 214 -16.17 -16.44 -25.40
C PHE A 214 -16.20 -15.58 -26.67
N ILE A 215 -15.18 -15.66 -27.51
CA ILE A 215 -15.15 -14.94 -28.78
C ILE A 215 -15.97 -15.65 -29.89
N ASN A 216 -16.34 -16.89 -29.70
CA ASN A 216 -17.21 -17.63 -30.62
C ASN A 216 -18.67 -17.33 -30.27
N VAL A 217 -19.31 -16.45 -31.05
CA VAL A 217 -20.72 -16.07 -30.83
C VAL A 217 -21.72 -17.21 -30.96
N ASN A 218 -21.31 -18.30 -31.56
CA ASN A 218 -22.15 -19.50 -31.71
C ASN A 218 -22.06 -20.47 -30.53
N ASP A 219 -21.12 -20.24 -29.61
CA ASP A 219 -21.06 -21.01 -28.36
C ASP A 219 -22.08 -20.45 -27.37
N THR A 220 -23.27 -21.01 -27.37
CA THR A 220 -24.42 -20.49 -26.61
C THR A 220 -24.17 -20.49 -25.09
N GLU A 221 -23.50 -21.52 -24.58
CA GLU A 221 -23.16 -21.59 -23.15
C GLU A 221 -22.17 -20.50 -22.75
N ALA A 222 -21.11 -20.32 -23.55
CA ALA A 222 -20.11 -19.26 -23.27
C ALA A 222 -20.76 -17.87 -23.35
N GLN A 223 -21.63 -17.62 -24.32
CA GLN A 223 -22.35 -16.35 -24.43
C GLN A 223 -23.27 -16.10 -23.23
N ARG A 224 -23.89 -17.17 -22.70
CA ARG A 224 -24.68 -17.10 -21.46
C ARG A 224 -23.81 -16.69 -20.26
N TYR A 225 -22.59 -17.21 -20.16
CA TYR A 225 -21.66 -16.82 -19.11
C TYR A 225 -21.29 -15.32 -19.15
N ILE A 226 -20.99 -14.80 -20.34
CA ILE A 226 -20.73 -13.39 -20.54
C ILE A 226 -21.95 -12.55 -20.15
N ALA A 227 -23.14 -12.98 -20.55
CA ALA A 227 -24.38 -12.28 -20.23
C ALA A 227 -24.61 -12.19 -18.71
N ILE A 228 -24.36 -13.25 -17.96
CA ILE A 228 -24.47 -13.25 -16.50
C ILE A 228 -23.46 -12.24 -15.92
N ALA A 229 -22.21 -12.31 -16.32
CA ALA A 229 -21.16 -11.42 -15.82
C ALA A 229 -21.45 -9.95 -16.16
N ALA A 230 -22.06 -9.69 -17.31
CA ALA A 230 -22.42 -8.34 -17.77
C ALA A 230 -23.78 -7.85 -17.26
N GLY A 231 -24.51 -8.65 -16.46
CA GLY A 231 -25.84 -8.28 -15.97
C GLY A 231 -26.89 -8.19 -17.09
N HIS A 232 -26.73 -8.96 -18.15
CA HIS A 232 -27.61 -9.02 -19.32
C HIS A 232 -27.70 -7.70 -20.11
N ASP A 233 -26.77 -6.78 -19.90
CA ASP A 233 -26.66 -5.53 -20.64
C ASP A 233 -25.91 -5.75 -21.94
N VAL A 234 -26.54 -5.47 -23.09
CA VAL A 234 -25.98 -5.75 -24.42
C VAL A 234 -24.68 -4.98 -24.66
N ALA A 235 -24.62 -3.72 -24.27
CA ALA A 235 -23.42 -2.90 -24.41
C ALA A 235 -22.25 -3.45 -23.60
N ARG A 236 -22.50 -3.86 -22.36
CA ARG A 236 -21.50 -4.53 -21.51
C ARG A 236 -21.05 -5.87 -22.05
N ILE A 237 -21.97 -6.69 -22.54
CA ILE A 237 -21.64 -7.98 -23.19
C ILE A 237 -20.65 -7.74 -24.33
N ASN A 238 -20.95 -6.80 -25.22
CA ASN A 238 -20.10 -6.49 -26.36
C ASN A 238 -18.73 -5.94 -25.91
N GLN A 239 -18.72 -5.08 -24.91
CA GLN A 239 -17.49 -4.53 -24.34
C GLN A 239 -16.61 -5.62 -23.72
N LEU A 240 -17.18 -6.52 -22.93
CA LEU A 240 -16.44 -7.63 -22.32
C LEU A 240 -15.85 -8.55 -23.38
N ARG A 241 -16.65 -8.92 -24.40
CA ARG A 241 -16.19 -9.79 -25.49
C ARG A 241 -15.03 -9.13 -26.25
N ALA A 242 -15.16 -7.85 -26.59
CA ALA A 242 -14.12 -7.11 -27.30
C ALA A 242 -12.83 -6.97 -26.49
N SER A 243 -12.93 -6.90 -25.15
CA SER A 243 -11.77 -6.77 -24.27
C SER A 243 -10.91 -8.03 -24.15
N LEU A 244 -11.38 -9.16 -24.65
CA LEU A 244 -10.68 -10.46 -24.55
C LEU A 244 -9.62 -10.65 -25.64
N VAL A 245 -9.57 -9.78 -26.62
CA VAL A 245 -8.68 -9.89 -27.79
C VAL A 245 -7.85 -8.62 -27.99
N GLU A 246 -6.68 -8.82 -28.59
CA GLU A 246 -5.83 -7.73 -29.07
C GLU A 246 -6.47 -7.05 -30.30
N LEU A 247 -5.91 -5.92 -30.72
CA LEU A 247 -6.34 -5.22 -31.93
C LEU A 247 -6.27 -6.09 -33.19
N ASN A 248 -5.32 -7.05 -33.23
CA ASN A 248 -5.18 -8.01 -34.33
C ASN A 248 -6.11 -9.22 -34.20
N GLY A 249 -6.97 -9.28 -33.20
CA GLY A 249 -7.90 -10.39 -32.96
C GLY A 249 -7.32 -11.56 -32.19
N ASN A 250 -6.04 -11.56 -31.84
CA ASN A 250 -5.44 -12.62 -31.04
C ASN A 250 -5.94 -12.57 -29.59
N PRO A 251 -6.12 -13.72 -28.92
CA PRO A 251 -6.52 -13.75 -27.51
C PRO A 251 -5.54 -12.98 -26.61
N LYS A 252 -6.07 -12.20 -25.69
CA LYS A 252 -5.29 -11.57 -24.60
C LYS A 252 -4.98 -12.58 -23.51
N SER A 253 -4.19 -13.60 -23.83
CA SER A 253 -3.78 -14.59 -22.86
C SER A 253 -2.90 -13.97 -21.78
N LEU A 254 -2.96 -14.54 -20.56
CA LEU A 254 -2.16 -14.12 -19.44
C LEU A 254 -0.65 -14.19 -19.77
N TYR A 255 0.11 -13.30 -19.14
CA TYR A 255 1.56 -13.27 -19.25
C TYR A 255 2.17 -13.99 -18.05
N ILE A 256 3.03 -14.97 -18.30
CA ILE A 256 3.79 -15.67 -17.27
C ILE A 256 5.18 -15.08 -17.25
N GLY A 257 5.51 -14.35 -16.18
CA GLY A 257 6.82 -13.84 -15.92
C GLY A 257 7.69 -14.85 -15.16
N LYS A 258 8.79 -14.37 -14.61
CA LYS A 258 9.76 -15.22 -13.92
C LYS A 258 9.19 -15.86 -12.66
N ASP A 259 8.48 -15.08 -11.85
CA ASP A 259 7.86 -15.50 -10.59
C ASP A 259 6.46 -14.89 -10.39
N TYR A 260 5.81 -14.46 -11.49
CA TYR A 260 4.50 -13.82 -11.43
C TYR A 260 3.69 -14.09 -12.70
N ILE A 261 2.39 -13.84 -12.59
CA ILE A 261 1.46 -13.88 -13.73
C ILE A 261 0.66 -12.59 -13.75
N ASP A 262 0.65 -11.92 -14.90
CA ASP A 262 -0.26 -10.82 -15.18
C ASP A 262 -1.44 -11.35 -16.00
N VAL A 263 -2.61 -11.35 -15.40
CA VAL A 263 -3.86 -11.65 -16.10
C VAL A 263 -4.22 -10.42 -16.94
N ARG A 264 -4.34 -10.59 -18.26
CA ARG A 264 -4.44 -9.48 -19.21
C ARG A 264 -5.85 -9.22 -19.70
N CYS A 265 -6.79 -10.08 -19.35
CA CYS A 265 -8.20 -9.92 -19.70
C CYS A 265 -9.09 -10.50 -18.59
N ARG A 266 -10.40 -10.33 -18.74
CA ARG A 266 -11.38 -10.75 -17.74
C ARG A 266 -12.00 -12.12 -17.98
N ALA A 267 -11.41 -12.97 -18.80
CA ALA A 267 -11.97 -14.29 -19.11
C ALA A 267 -12.18 -15.14 -17.84
N LEU A 268 -11.19 -15.21 -16.95
CA LEU A 268 -11.31 -15.94 -15.69
C LEU A 268 -12.34 -15.30 -14.75
N SER A 269 -12.42 -13.98 -14.73
CA SER A 269 -13.41 -13.24 -13.93
C SER A 269 -14.83 -13.51 -14.43
N ILE A 270 -15.05 -13.49 -15.74
CA ILE A 270 -16.34 -13.84 -16.36
C ILE A 270 -16.74 -15.26 -15.95
N LEU A 271 -15.80 -16.20 -16.04
CA LEU A 271 -16.05 -17.60 -15.71
C LEU A 271 -16.48 -17.77 -14.25
N TYR A 272 -15.77 -17.11 -13.33
CA TYR A 272 -16.10 -17.16 -11.90
C TYR A 272 -17.47 -16.55 -11.61
N HIS A 273 -17.74 -15.35 -12.15
CA HIS A 273 -19.01 -14.67 -11.93
C HIS A 273 -20.19 -15.44 -12.53
N ALA A 274 -20.00 -16.08 -13.68
CA ALA A 274 -21.00 -17.00 -14.26
C ALA A 274 -21.25 -18.20 -13.34
N PHE A 275 -20.19 -18.79 -12.78
CA PHE A 275 -20.30 -19.87 -11.78
C PHE A 275 -21.12 -19.43 -10.57
N ARG A 276 -20.91 -18.19 -10.09
CA ARG A 276 -21.66 -17.62 -8.96
C ARG A 276 -23.08 -17.16 -9.36
N GLY A 277 -23.38 -17.05 -10.63
CA GLY A 277 -24.63 -16.45 -11.10
C GLY A 277 -24.75 -14.96 -10.73
N LYS A 278 -23.63 -14.26 -10.61
CA LYS A 278 -23.57 -12.85 -10.16
C LYS A 278 -22.91 -11.96 -11.18
N MET A 279 -23.52 -10.80 -11.41
CA MET A 279 -22.95 -9.75 -12.23
C MET A 279 -21.58 -9.32 -11.71
N MET A 280 -20.65 -9.10 -12.60
CA MET A 280 -19.30 -8.60 -12.31
C MET A 280 -19.34 -7.08 -12.15
N ASP A 281 -19.66 -6.64 -10.93
CA ASP A 281 -19.83 -5.23 -10.57
C ASP A 281 -19.40 -5.04 -9.11
N LEU A 282 -18.35 -4.27 -8.90
CA LEU A 282 -17.83 -3.99 -7.56
C LEU A 282 -18.89 -3.30 -6.67
N ASP A 283 -19.72 -2.44 -7.24
CA ASP A 283 -20.77 -1.73 -6.51
C ASP A 283 -21.82 -2.67 -5.93
N ARG A 284 -21.87 -3.92 -6.37
CA ARG A 284 -22.72 -4.97 -5.79
C ARG A 284 -22.08 -5.72 -4.63
N GLY A 285 -20.96 -5.24 -4.14
CA GLY A 285 -20.30 -5.69 -2.91
C GLY A 285 -19.07 -6.55 -3.13
N MET A 286 -19.06 -7.42 -4.15
CA MET A 286 -17.94 -8.33 -4.43
C MET A 286 -17.63 -8.37 -5.92
N MET A 287 -16.33 -8.40 -6.23
CA MET A 287 -15.86 -8.63 -7.57
C MET A 287 -14.59 -9.48 -7.55
N PHE A 288 -14.58 -10.55 -8.34
CA PHE A 288 -13.37 -11.29 -8.66
C PHE A 288 -12.73 -10.63 -9.87
N ASP A 289 -11.76 -9.77 -9.63
CA ASP A 289 -11.15 -8.92 -10.65
C ASP A 289 -10.05 -9.66 -11.41
N GLN A 290 -9.56 -9.00 -12.41
CA GLN A 290 -8.37 -9.37 -13.18
C GLN A 290 -7.18 -9.45 -12.23
N ALA A 291 -6.61 -10.64 -12.06
CA ALA A 291 -5.68 -10.90 -10.97
C ALA A 291 -4.25 -10.47 -11.27
N ASN A 292 -3.56 -10.07 -10.20
CA ASN A 292 -2.10 -10.12 -10.12
C ASN A 292 -1.73 -11.36 -9.30
N ILE A 293 -0.94 -12.25 -9.88
CA ILE A 293 -0.64 -13.55 -9.28
C ILE A 293 0.85 -13.68 -9.00
N ALA A 294 1.22 -14.00 -7.77
CA ALA A 294 2.59 -14.36 -7.42
C ALA A 294 2.75 -15.88 -7.50
N ILE A 295 3.81 -16.33 -8.16
CA ILE A 295 4.17 -17.75 -8.24
C ILE A 295 5.11 -18.05 -7.08
N LEU A 296 4.65 -18.91 -6.18
CA LEU A 296 5.38 -19.30 -4.97
C LEU A 296 5.88 -20.75 -5.07
N PRO A 297 6.85 -21.18 -4.22
CA PRO A 297 7.30 -22.57 -4.22
C PRO A 297 6.17 -23.56 -3.93
N ASP A 298 6.37 -24.83 -4.34
CA ASP A 298 5.48 -25.96 -4.07
C ASP A 298 4.08 -25.84 -4.71
N ASP A 299 4.03 -25.35 -5.96
CA ASP A 299 2.80 -25.15 -6.72
C ASP A 299 1.75 -24.29 -6.00
N ARG A 300 2.22 -23.31 -5.22
CA ARG A 300 1.36 -22.31 -4.61
C ARG A 300 1.32 -21.06 -5.50
N MET A 301 0.16 -20.45 -5.60
CA MET A 301 -0.03 -19.16 -6.25
C MET A 301 -0.85 -18.24 -5.34
N SER A 302 -0.40 -17.00 -5.18
CA SER A 302 -1.11 -15.98 -4.42
C SER A 302 -1.88 -15.06 -5.36
N TRP A 303 -3.16 -14.84 -5.07
CA TRP A 303 -4.09 -14.12 -5.93
C TRP A 303 -4.56 -12.82 -5.28
N ASN A 304 -4.16 -11.70 -5.87
CA ASN A 304 -4.72 -10.39 -5.56
C ASN A 304 -5.86 -10.12 -6.55
N ALA A 305 -7.07 -10.58 -6.20
CA ALA A 305 -8.20 -10.58 -7.12
C ALA A 305 -9.58 -10.39 -6.46
N LEU A 306 -9.80 -10.98 -5.29
CA LEU A 306 -11.10 -10.92 -4.62
C LEU A 306 -11.27 -9.61 -3.90
N MET A 307 -12.02 -8.69 -4.50
CA MET A 307 -12.25 -7.35 -3.98
C MET A 307 -13.64 -7.19 -3.38
N PHE A 308 -13.70 -6.38 -2.33
CA PHE A 308 -14.96 -5.96 -1.70
C PHE A 308 -15.02 -4.43 -1.66
N ALA A 309 -16.18 -3.88 -2.07
CA ALA A 309 -16.43 -2.46 -1.96
C ALA A 309 -16.60 -2.06 -0.51
N VAL A 310 -15.99 -0.95 -0.14
CA VAL A 310 -16.10 -0.37 1.20
C VAL A 310 -16.25 1.15 1.10
N SER A 311 -16.91 1.74 2.07
CA SER A 311 -16.90 3.19 2.28
C SER A 311 -15.63 3.61 3.04
N GLY A 312 -15.35 4.91 3.09
CA GLY A 312 -14.25 5.43 3.90
C GLY A 312 -14.37 5.03 5.37
N ALA A 313 -15.55 5.13 5.95
CA ALA A 313 -15.80 4.73 7.33
C ALA A 313 -15.60 3.21 7.53
N GLN A 314 -16.07 2.39 6.60
CA GLN A 314 -15.91 0.93 6.66
C GLN A 314 -14.43 0.53 6.58
N ALA A 315 -13.66 1.13 5.67
CA ALA A 315 -12.22 0.85 5.56
C ALA A 315 -11.47 1.19 6.84
N ASN A 316 -11.78 2.34 7.46
CA ASN A 316 -11.18 2.74 8.73
C ASN A 316 -11.56 1.77 9.87
N ALA A 317 -12.84 1.35 9.92
CA ALA A 317 -13.30 0.39 10.91
C ALA A 317 -12.63 -0.99 10.76
N LEU A 318 -12.47 -1.47 9.52
CA LEU A 318 -11.74 -2.71 9.24
C LEU A 318 -10.28 -2.62 9.69
N ALA A 319 -9.60 -1.50 9.41
CA ALA A 319 -8.22 -1.29 9.85
C ALA A 319 -8.12 -1.26 11.38
N LYS A 320 -9.02 -0.59 12.07
CA LYS A 320 -9.09 -0.56 13.54
C LYS A 320 -9.32 -1.96 14.14
N ASN A 321 -10.03 -2.83 13.44
CA ASN A 321 -10.27 -4.22 13.85
C ASN A 321 -9.15 -5.18 13.39
N GLY A 322 -7.97 -4.69 13.12
CA GLY A 322 -6.81 -5.50 12.75
C GLY A 322 -6.85 -6.06 11.32
N GLY A 323 -7.68 -5.49 10.45
CA GLY A 323 -7.81 -5.94 9.07
C GLY A 323 -8.50 -7.29 8.90
N LYS A 324 -9.19 -7.78 9.90
CA LYS A 324 -9.87 -9.09 9.84
C LYS A 324 -11.00 -9.05 8.82
N PRO A 325 -11.08 -10.07 7.92
CA PRO A 325 -12.23 -10.21 7.03
C PRO A 325 -13.52 -10.33 7.82
N THR A 326 -14.62 -9.78 7.30
CA THR A 326 -15.93 -9.96 7.89
C THR A 326 -16.44 -11.38 7.63
N ALA A 327 -17.41 -11.82 8.42
CA ALA A 327 -18.07 -13.12 8.20
C ALA A 327 -18.70 -13.19 6.80
N GLU A 328 -19.28 -12.09 6.31
CA GLU A 328 -19.84 -12.00 4.96
C GLU A 328 -18.79 -12.20 3.87
N MET A 329 -17.64 -11.54 3.98
CA MET A 329 -16.52 -11.73 3.04
C MET A 329 -16.07 -13.18 3.00
N LEU A 330 -15.98 -13.84 4.15
CA LEU A 330 -15.54 -15.22 4.25
C LEU A 330 -16.53 -16.22 3.64
N THR A 331 -17.80 -15.85 3.45
CA THR A 331 -18.79 -16.71 2.79
C THR A 331 -18.45 -16.97 1.31
N GLU A 332 -17.62 -16.12 0.71
CA GLU A 332 -17.18 -16.28 -0.69
C GLU A 332 -16.14 -17.41 -0.84
N ILE A 333 -15.40 -17.73 0.19
CA ILE A 333 -14.27 -18.67 0.12
C ILE A 333 -14.69 -20.09 -0.27
N PRO A 334 -15.79 -20.70 0.27
CA PRO A 334 -16.23 -22.01 -0.19
C PRO A 334 -16.55 -22.07 -1.68
N PHE A 335 -17.08 -20.98 -2.25
CA PHE A 335 -17.36 -20.91 -3.70
C PHE A 335 -16.07 -20.85 -4.50
N LEU A 336 -15.11 -20.04 -4.08
CA LEU A 336 -13.79 -19.99 -4.71
C LEU A 336 -13.08 -21.34 -4.62
N ASP A 337 -13.16 -22.02 -3.50
CA ASP A 337 -12.57 -23.34 -3.33
C ASP A 337 -13.14 -24.34 -4.36
N ARG A 338 -14.46 -24.41 -4.51
CA ARG A 338 -15.09 -25.30 -5.50
C ARG A 338 -14.70 -24.92 -6.93
N TRP A 339 -14.70 -23.61 -7.23
CA TRP A 339 -14.37 -23.15 -8.58
C TRP A 339 -12.91 -23.45 -8.94
N PHE A 340 -11.97 -23.15 -8.05
CA PHE A 340 -10.55 -23.41 -8.28
C PHE A 340 -10.25 -24.91 -8.36
N ARG A 341 -10.92 -25.73 -7.56
CA ARG A 341 -10.79 -27.20 -7.67
C ARG A 341 -11.25 -27.70 -9.03
N SER A 342 -12.28 -27.10 -9.61
CA SER A 342 -12.72 -27.44 -10.98
C SER A 342 -11.68 -27.10 -12.05
N LEU A 343 -10.75 -26.18 -11.75
CA LEU A 343 -9.65 -25.82 -12.64
C LEU A 343 -8.38 -26.65 -12.39
N GLY A 344 -8.35 -27.48 -11.36
CA GLY A 344 -7.20 -28.33 -11.03
C GLY A 344 -6.50 -28.02 -9.73
N ALA A 345 -6.94 -27.05 -8.96
CA ALA A 345 -6.37 -26.76 -7.65
C ALA A 345 -6.72 -27.87 -6.64
N LYS A 346 -5.83 -28.08 -5.66
CA LYS A 346 -6.05 -29.01 -4.54
C LYS A 346 -6.69 -28.30 -3.35
N SER A 347 -6.37 -27.04 -3.13
CA SER A 347 -6.89 -26.25 -2.02
C SER A 347 -6.86 -24.76 -2.31
N VAL A 348 -7.71 -24.03 -1.59
CA VAL A 348 -7.73 -22.58 -1.54
C VAL A 348 -7.71 -22.15 -0.09
N THR A 349 -6.81 -21.23 0.26
CA THR A 349 -6.68 -20.68 1.62
C THR A 349 -6.82 -19.17 1.56
N ALA A 350 -7.72 -18.62 2.36
CA ALA A 350 -7.81 -17.17 2.55
C ALA A 350 -6.78 -16.68 3.55
N MET A 351 -6.20 -15.51 3.30
CA MET A 351 -5.28 -14.91 4.26
C MET A 351 -6.03 -14.40 5.50
N PRO A 352 -5.38 -14.39 6.67
CA PRO A 352 -6.05 -14.00 7.92
C PRO A 352 -6.39 -12.51 8.00
N GLU A 353 -5.78 -11.67 7.17
CA GLU A 353 -6.05 -10.22 7.15
C GLU A 353 -6.28 -9.73 5.73
N LEU A 354 -7.11 -8.69 5.63
CA LEU A 354 -7.39 -8.01 4.36
C LEU A 354 -6.22 -7.13 3.92
N TYR A 355 -6.04 -7.00 2.61
CA TYR A 355 -5.27 -5.91 2.02
C TYR A 355 -6.16 -4.67 1.95
N ILE A 356 -5.89 -3.71 2.81
CA ILE A 356 -6.56 -2.41 2.83
C ILE A 356 -5.64 -1.40 2.14
N ARG A 357 -6.01 -0.98 0.92
CA ARG A 357 -5.18 -0.09 0.11
C ARG A 357 -5.10 1.30 0.69
N HIS A 358 -6.21 1.76 1.21
CA HIS A 358 -6.38 3.10 1.73
C HIS A 358 -7.54 3.08 2.73
N ALA A 359 -7.46 3.90 3.75
CA ALA A 359 -8.51 4.04 4.78
C ALA A 359 -8.69 5.49 5.20
N GLY A 360 -8.35 6.43 4.32
CA GLY A 360 -8.27 7.85 4.62
C GLY A 360 -6.84 8.28 4.91
N ASN A 361 -6.64 9.51 5.30
CA ASN A 361 -5.33 10.07 5.59
C ASN A 361 -5.37 11.26 6.55
N ILE A 362 -4.23 11.53 7.17
CA ILE A 362 -4.06 12.71 8.04
C ILE A 362 -3.95 13.98 7.22
N SER A 363 -4.27 15.10 7.86
CA SER A 363 -3.93 16.44 7.39
C SER A 363 -3.18 17.18 8.50
N GLY A 364 -2.78 18.43 8.26
CA GLY A 364 -1.99 19.19 9.23
C GLY A 364 -0.54 18.74 9.34
N VAL A 365 -0.01 18.20 8.26
CA VAL A 365 1.41 17.83 8.16
C VAL A 365 2.28 19.03 7.78
N VAL A 366 3.57 18.89 8.01
CA VAL A 366 4.55 19.99 7.78
C VAL A 366 4.56 20.40 6.31
N GLU A 367 4.56 19.43 5.39
CA GLU A 367 4.53 19.69 3.95
C GLU A 367 3.77 18.57 3.25
N PRO A 368 2.47 18.77 2.93
CA PRO A 368 1.69 17.73 2.27
C PRO A 368 2.24 17.41 0.88
N LEU A 369 2.02 16.16 0.45
CA LEU A 369 2.41 15.69 -0.87
C LEU A 369 1.17 15.52 -1.73
N SER A 370 1.17 16.17 -2.90
CA SER A 370 0.08 16.06 -3.88
C SER A 370 0.49 15.23 -5.10
N GLY A 371 -0.48 14.78 -5.88
CA GLY A 371 -0.22 14.11 -7.16
C GLY A 371 0.53 15.02 -8.12
N ALA A 372 0.20 16.31 -8.14
CA ALA A 372 0.91 17.31 -8.97
C ALA A 372 2.39 17.43 -8.59
N MET A 373 2.72 17.38 -7.30
CA MET A 373 4.11 17.39 -6.83
C MET A 373 4.86 16.14 -7.25
N MET A 374 4.20 14.98 -7.25
CA MET A 374 4.78 13.75 -7.77
C MET A 374 5.10 13.88 -9.28
N MET A 375 4.16 14.41 -10.04
CA MET A 375 4.38 14.66 -11.48
C MET A 375 5.46 15.70 -11.75
N ALA A 376 5.71 16.60 -10.82
CA ALA A 376 6.80 17.58 -10.89
C ALA A 376 8.17 16.99 -10.54
N GLY A 377 8.23 15.69 -10.21
CA GLY A 377 9.48 15.01 -9.87
C GLY A 377 9.77 14.86 -8.37
N GLY A 378 8.83 15.24 -7.50
CA GLY A 378 8.98 15.14 -6.05
C GLY A 378 9.89 16.21 -5.46
N VAL A 379 10.58 15.88 -4.36
CA VAL A 379 11.50 16.83 -3.71
C VAL A 379 12.71 17.12 -4.60
N PRO A 380 13.35 18.30 -4.45
CA PRO A 380 14.55 18.62 -5.21
C PRO A 380 15.65 17.55 -5.07
N GLY A 381 16.37 17.27 -6.16
CA GLY A 381 17.43 16.27 -6.17
C GLY A 381 18.42 16.36 -5.01
N PRO A 382 18.95 17.54 -4.66
CA PRO A 382 19.89 17.68 -3.54
C PRO A 382 19.34 17.33 -2.15
N GLU A 383 18.02 17.25 -2.01
CA GLU A 383 17.35 16.91 -0.76
C GLU A 383 16.77 15.49 -0.76
N ALA A 384 16.77 14.83 -1.91
CA ALA A 384 16.11 13.54 -2.12
C ALA A 384 16.82 12.41 -1.37
N ILE A 385 16.02 11.50 -0.84
CA ILE A 385 16.50 10.33 -0.09
C ILE A 385 16.27 9.01 -0.82
N GLY A 386 15.68 9.08 -2.00
CA GLY A 386 15.40 7.96 -2.89
C GLY A 386 14.54 8.45 -4.05
N THR A 387 14.20 7.55 -4.95
CA THR A 387 13.30 7.82 -6.08
C THR A 387 12.36 6.64 -6.28
N PHE A 388 11.10 6.93 -6.59
CA PHE A 388 10.06 5.95 -6.82
C PHE A 388 9.32 6.26 -8.12
N ALA A 389 9.04 5.24 -8.92
CA ALA A 389 8.27 5.37 -10.16
C ALA A 389 7.09 4.41 -10.11
N TYR A 390 5.89 4.96 -10.10
CA TYR A 390 4.67 4.16 -10.07
C TYR A 390 3.49 5.01 -10.54
N HIS A 391 2.60 4.41 -11.32
CA HIS A 391 1.43 5.14 -11.81
C HIS A 391 0.47 5.54 -10.68
N LEU A 392 -0.36 6.55 -10.95
CA LEU A 392 -1.39 6.99 -10.01
C LEU A 392 -2.56 6.00 -10.04
N ASP A 393 -2.41 4.89 -9.32
CA ASP A 393 -3.32 3.76 -9.35
C ASP A 393 -4.48 3.93 -8.36
N VAL A 394 -5.67 4.04 -8.93
CA VAL A 394 -6.93 4.09 -8.18
C VAL A 394 -7.79 2.88 -8.60
N ARG A 395 -7.34 1.70 -8.24
CA ARG A 395 -7.99 0.43 -8.61
C ARG A 395 -9.48 0.45 -8.30
N GLY A 396 -10.29 0.21 -9.33
CA GLY A 396 -11.74 0.31 -9.23
C GLY A 396 -12.30 1.73 -9.39
N GLY A 397 -11.41 2.73 -9.55
CA GLY A 397 -11.79 4.15 -9.68
C GLY A 397 -12.16 4.81 -8.36
N ILE A 398 -12.35 6.12 -8.38
CA ILE A 398 -12.84 6.90 -7.23
C ILE A 398 -14.31 7.24 -7.51
N VAL A 399 -15.21 6.60 -6.77
CA VAL A 399 -16.67 6.76 -6.94
C VAL A 399 -17.07 8.21 -6.69
N GLY A 400 -17.78 8.80 -7.65
CA GLY A 400 -18.30 10.17 -7.55
C GLY A 400 -17.32 11.26 -7.99
N LEU A 401 -16.06 10.95 -8.31
CA LEU A 401 -15.08 11.96 -8.69
C LEU A 401 -15.44 12.64 -10.01
N GLY A 402 -15.80 11.88 -11.03
CA GLY A 402 -16.23 12.43 -12.31
C GLY A 402 -17.49 13.30 -12.19
N LYS A 403 -18.46 12.87 -11.40
CA LYS A 403 -19.69 13.62 -11.12
C LYS A 403 -19.37 14.94 -10.40
N ARG A 404 -18.48 14.91 -9.40
CA ARG A 404 -18.05 16.12 -8.68
C ARG A 404 -17.31 17.09 -9.61
N ALA A 405 -16.42 16.59 -10.45
CA ALA A 405 -15.70 17.40 -11.43
C ALA A 405 -16.68 18.08 -12.40
N ASN A 406 -17.64 17.32 -12.94
CA ASN A 406 -18.66 17.87 -13.84
C ASN A 406 -19.50 18.95 -13.17
N ALA A 407 -19.88 18.76 -11.90
CA ALA A 407 -20.63 19.76 -11.13
C ALA A 407 -19.85 21.07 -10.95
N LEU A 408 -18.53 21.01 -10.97
CA LEU A 408 -17.64 22.17 -10.91
C LEU A 408 -17.24 22.69 -12.30
N GLY A 409 -17.80 22.13 -13.39
CA GLY A 409 -17.47 22.52 -14.76
C GLY A 409 -16.10 22.07 -15.23
N ILE A 410 -15.56 20.99 -14.65
CA ILE A 410 -14.21 20.50 -14.92
C ILE A 410 -14.30 19.11 -15.53
N ASN A 411 -13.50 18.85 -16.57
CA ASN A 411 -13.39 17.54 -17.16
C ASN A 411 -12.58 16.60 -16.22
N ASN A 412 -12.99 15.34 -16.15
CA ASN A 412 -12.21 14.33 -15.44
C ASN A 412 -10.80 14.22 -16.05
N ILE A 413 -9.85 13.75 -15.23
CA ILE A 413 -8.45 13.70 -15.63
C ILE A 413 -8.01 12.26 -15.91
N SER A 414 -7.16 12.09 -16.91
CA SER A 414 -6.46 10.83 -17.19
C SER A 414 -4.96 11.09 -17.27
N PHE A 415 -4.16 10.05 -16.97
CA PHE A 415 -2.71 10.16 -16.92
C PHE A 415 -2.08 9.37 -18.06
N HIS A 416 -1.14 9.99 -18.78
CA HIS A 416 -0.41 9.35 -19.89
C HIS A 416 0.90 8.74 -19.42
N TYR A 417 1.49 9.29 -18.34
CA TYR A 417 2.76 8.82 -17.78
C TYR A 417 2.65 8.61 -16.29
N PRO A 418 3.32 7.57 -15.74
CA PRO A 418 3.48 7.47 -14.29
C PRO A 418 4.44 8.55 -13.80
N PRO A 419 4.25 9.10 -12.61
CA PRO A 419 5.23 9.98 -12.02
C PRO A 419 6.51 9.21 -11.66
N ILE A 420 7.65 9.87 -11.85
CA ILE A 420 8.97 9.43 -11.38
C ILE A 420 9.43 10.51 -10.42
N TYR A 421 9.38 10.24 -9.14
CA TYR A 421 9.50 11.30 -8.16
C TYR A 421 10.44 10.96 -7.01
N ASN A 422 11.16 11.97 -6.58
CA ASN A 422 12.09 11.88 -5.48
C ASN A 422 11.36 11.85 -4.15
N ILE A 423 11.87 11.03 -3.24
CA ILE A 423 11.28 10.78 -1.93
C ILE A 423 11.79 11.78 -0.90
N GLY A 424 10.89 12.28 -0.07
CA GLY A 424 11.15 13.05 1.13
C GLY A 424 10.29 12.55 2.28
N ILE A 425 10.43 13.13 3.48
CA ILE A 425 9.75 12.66 4.70
C ILE A 425 8.70 13.64 5.23
N ARG A 426 8.63 14.85 4.71
CA ARG A 426 7.93 15.94 5.39
C ARG A 426 6.41 15.82 5.38
N HIS A 427 5.84 15.03 4.48
CA HIS A 427 4.41 14.71 4.48
C HIS A 427 4.00 13.76 5.61
N THR A 428 4.96 13.11 6.28
CA THR A 428 4.69 12.23 7.43
C THR A 428 4.63 12.98 8.75
N LEU A 429 5.18 14.20 8.81
CA LEU A 429 5.47 14.94 10.03
C LEU A 429 4.33 15.88 10.38
N LEU A 430 3.82 15.81 11.61
CA LEU A 430 2.69 16.62 12.09
C LEU A 430 3.14 17.96 12.65
N LYS A 431 2.42 19.04 12.33
CA LYS A 431 2.67 20.37 12.87
C LYS A 431 2.37 20.50 14.35
N LYS A 432 1.32 19.80 14.81
CA LYS A 432 0.79 19.94 16.18
C LYS A 432 1.18 18.81 17.12
N ILE A 433 1.71 17.71 16.61
CA ILE A 433 2.21 16.55 17.36
C ILE A 433 3.59 16.24 16.80
N ARG A 434 4.57 17.04 17.22
CA ARG A 434 5.82 17.18 16.49
C ARG A 434 6.78 16.00 16.63
N ASN A 435 6.55 15.11 17.59
CA ASN A 435 7.34 13.88 17.79
C ASN A 435 6.62 12.62 17.25
N LEU A 436 5.65 12.78 16.37
CA LEU A 436 4.92 11.70 15.74
C LEU A 436 4.99 11.82 14.20
N ALA A 437 5.38 10.74 13.53
CA ALA A 437 5.34 10.62 12.08
C ALA A 437 4.38 9.51 11.67
N VAL A 438 3.68 9.67 10.55
CA VAL A 438 2.79 8.65 9.97
C VAL A 438 3.40 8.13 8.68
N VAL A 439 3.88 6.88 8.69
CA VAL A 439 4.55 6.21 7.57
C VAL A 439 3.66 5.08 7.08
N SER A 440 2.69 5.40 6.25
CA SER A 440 1.69 4.44 5.76
C SER A 440 0.82 5.09 4.68
N PRO A 441 -0.14 4.35 4.09
CA PRO A 441 -1.15 4.95 3.22
C PRO A 441 -1.95 6.10 3.86
N GLY A 442 -2.00 6.14 5.20
CA GLY A 442 -2.67 7.21 5.95
C GLY A 442 -1.86 8.49 6.14
N SER A 443 -0.72 8.64 5.49
CA SER A 443 0.15 9.82 5.60
C SER A 443 -0.48 11.09 5.00
N GLY A 444 0.24 12.20 5.03
CA GLY A 444 -0.22 13.51 4.56
C GLY A 444 -0.25 13.65 3.04
N PHE A 445 -1.12 12.88 2.40
CA PHE A 445 -1.33 12.88 0.97
C PHE A 445 -2.55 13.73 0.60
N ASP A 446 -2.37 14.61 -0.37
CA ASP A 446 -3.46 15.40 -0.95
C ASP A 446 -3.73 14.99 -2.39
N GLY A 447 -4.96 15.16 -2.83
CA GLY A 447 -5.35 14.84 -4.19
C GLY A 447 -5.07 13.38 -4.56
N TYR A 448 -4.35 13.18 -5.66
CA TYR A 448 -4.00 11.84 -6.15
C TYR A 448 -2.76 11.21 -5.49
N ALA A 449 -2.11 11.90 -4.56
CA ALA A 449 -0.84 11.39 -4.03
C ALA A 449 -0.94 10.01 -3.39
N CYS A 450 -2.05 9.69 -2.72
CA CYS A 450 -2.26 8.37 -2.13
C CYS A 450 -2.27 7.25 -3.19
N ALA A 451 -2.61 7.56 -4.43
CA ALA A 451 -2.68 6.56 -5.51
C ALA A 451 -1.33 5.92 -5.85
N SER A 452 -0.23 6.62 -5.60
CA SER A 452 1.14 6.09 -5.69
C SER A 452 1.78 5.96 -4.30
N GLY A 453 1.52 6.90 -3.41
CA GLY A 453 2.09 6.94 -2.07
C GLY A 453 1.66 5.81 -1.13
N ARG A 454 0.57 5.10 -1.43
CA ARG A 454 0.11 3.94 -0.67
C ARG A 454 0.98 2.69 -0.86
N ILE A 455 1.84 2.69 -1.84
CA ILE A 455 2.63 1.51 -2.20
C ILE A 455 3.70 1.23 -1.13
N VAL A 456 3.90 -0.04 -0.79
CA VAL A 456 4.83 -0.45 0.28
C VAL A 456 6.25 0.00 -0.02
N GLU A 457 6.74 -0.20 -1.23
CA GLU A 457 8.12 0.20 -1.60
C GLU A 457 8.34 1.70 -1.38
N TYR A 458 7.39 2.55 -1.77
CA TYR A 458 7.47 3.99 -1.52
C TYR A 458 7.56 4.28 -0.02
N ASN A 459 6.67 3.69 0.77
CA ASN A 459 6.65 3.91 2.21
C ASN A 459 7.88 3.33 2.92
N VAL A 460 8.53 2.30 2.37
CA VAL A 460 9.83 1.84 2.89
C VAL A 460 10.91 2.90 2.67
N GLY A 461 10.92 3.53 1.50
CA GLY A 461 11.83 4.65 1.24
C GLY A 461 11.64 5.80 2.21
N VAL A 462 10.39 6.16 2.44
CA VAL A 462 10.01 7.16 3.46
C VAL A 462 10.41 6.70 4.86
N GLY A 463 10.09 5.45 5.21
CA GLY A 463 10.37 4.87 6.52
C GLY A 463 11.85 4.80 6.85
N GLN A 464 12.69 4.45 5.89
CA GLN A 464 14.14 4.53 6.07
C GLN A 464 14.56 5.95 6.50
N GLY A 465 14.05 6.95 5.81
CA GLY A 465 14.34 8.35 6.12
C GLY A 465 13.78 8.82 7.45
N VAL A 466 12.55 8.44 7.78
CA VAL A 466 11.92 8.81 9.06
C VAL A 466 12.64 8.16 10.25
N GLY A 467 13.11 6.92 10.09
CA GLY A 467 13.94 6.29 11.11
C GLY A 467 15.22 7.06 11.39
N ILE A 468 15.91 7.50 10.34
CA ILE A 468 17.10 8.35 10.47
C ILE A 468 16.74 9.68 11.14
N ALA A 469 15.64 10.31 10.74
CA ALA A 469 15.16 11.55 11.33
C ALA A 469 14.86 11.39 12.84
N ALA A 470 14.30 10.27 13.24
CA ALA A 470 14.06 9.95 14.64
C ALA A 470 15.39 9.91 15.43
N THR A 471 16.41 9.28 14.89
CA THR A 471 17.75 9.27 15.48
C THR A 471 18.34 10.68 15.64
N ILE A 472 18.22 11.51 14.59
CA ILE A 472 18.67 12.90 14.64
C ILE A 472 17.98 13.66 15.79
N ALA A 473 16.67 13.52 15.90
CA ALA A 473 15.89 14.15 16.96
C ALA A 473 16.27 13.63 18.36
N ILE A 474 16.43 12.32 18.52
CA ILE A 474 16.82 11.69 19.78
C ILE A 474 18.20 12.16 20.22
N ASN A 475 19.16 12.27 19.32
CA ASN A 475 20.52 12.73 19.60
C ASN A 475 20.60 14.23 19.94
N SER A 476 19.54 14.98 19.69
CA SER A 476 19.47 16.41 20.03
C SER A 476 19.24 16.69 21.51
N LYS A 477 19.16 15.67 22.36
CA LYS A 477 18.85 15.78 23.79
C LYS A 477 17.54 16.53 24.06
N ASN A 478 16.47 16.11 23.35
CA ASN A 478 15.12 16.68 23.43
C ASN A 478 14.97 18.13 22.93
N LYS A 479 15.98 18.70 22.29
CA LYS A 479 15.88 20.04 21.70
C LYS A 479 15.10 20.05 20.39
N ARG A 480 15.01 18.92 19.73
CA ARG A 480 14.35 18.76 18.43
C ARG A 480 13.40 17.58 18.46
N THR A 481 12.40 17.65 17.60
CA THR A 481 11.46 16.56 17.32
C THR A 481 11.58 16.14 15.85
N LEU A 482 10.90 15.04 15.50
CA LEU A 482 10.81 14.60 14.11
C LEU A 482 10.44 15.73 13.15
N ALA A 483 9.45 16.55 13.52
CA ALA A 483 8.98 17.63 12.65
C ALA A 483 10.02 18.72 12.37
N ASP A 484 11.08 18.78 13.15
CA ASP A 484 12.17 19.76 12.98
C ASP A 484 13.24 19.28 12.00
N VAL A 485 13.21 18.02 11.58
CA VAL A 485 14.26 17.42 10.74
C VAL A 485 13.97 17.64 9.26
N GLY A 486 14.94 18.19 8.54
CA GLY A 486 14.85 18.40 7.10
C GLY A 486 15.33 17.20 6.30
N ASN A 487 14.84 17.09 5.07
CA ASN A 487 15.24 16.02 4.14
C ASN A 487 16.76 15.98 3.91
N TRP A 488 17.38 17.15 3.80
CA TRP A 488 18.82 17.26 3.56
C TRP A 488 19.67 16.64 4.68
N GLU A 489 19.21 16.73 5.95
CA GLU A 489 19.90 16.12 7.09
C GLU A 489 19.85 14.58 7.01
N VAL A 490 18.69 14.03 6.66
CA VAL A 490 18.52 12.60 6.44
C VAL A 490 19.39 12.12 5.29
N ARG A 491 19.36 12.86 4.17
CA ARG A 491 20.22 12.55 3.01
C ARG A 491 21.70 12.51 3.38
N GLU A 492 22.16 13.47 4.18
CA GLU A 492 23.56 13.50 4.62
C GLU A 492 23.94 12.25 5.41
N CYS A 493 23.09 11.77 6.30
CA CYS A 493 23.29 10.51 7.01
C CYS A 493 23.36 9.31 6.04
N LEU A 494 22.52 9.29 5.01
CA LEU A 494 22.55 8.25 3.99
C LEU A 494 23.83 8.26 3.16
N VAL A 495 24.34 9.44 2.84
CA VAL A 495 25.63 9.60 2.16
C VAL A 495 26.78 9.11 3.06
N GLN A 496 26.80 9.53 4.32
CA GLN A 496 27.84 9.12 5.27
C GLN A 496 27.86 7.62 5.54
N SER A 497 26.70 6.98 5.55
CA SER A 497 26.57 5.53 5.76
C SER A 497 26.66 4.71 4.47
N ASN A 498 26.87 5.36 3.33
CA ASN A 498 26.90 4.74 1.99
C ASN A 498 25.61 3.96 1.66
N LYS A 499 24.46 4.54 2.04
CA LYS A 499 23.14 3.94 1.85
C LYS A 499 22.24 4.73 0.88
N LEU A 500 22.73 5.87 0.36
CA LEU A 500 21.94 6.65 -0.58
C LEU A 500 21.84 5.94 -1.92
N SER A 501 20.63 5.65 -2.36
CA SER A 501 20.38 5.10 -3.70
C SER A 501 20.47 6.20 -4.77
N LYS A 502 20.48 5.78 -6.04
CA LYS A 502 20.52 6.73 -7.17
C LYS A 502 19.24 7.57 -7.18
N ILE A 503 19.40 8.87 -7.36
CA ILE A 503 18.30 9.83 -7.46
C ILE A 503 18.06 10.12 -8.94
N PHE A 504 16.83 9.93 -9.41
CA PHE A 504 16.49 10.06 -10.83
C PHE A 504 15.07 10.58 -11.06
N GLY A 505 14.52 11.35 -10.13
CA GLY A 505 13.22 12.02 -10.33
C GLY A 505 13.19 12.77 -11.64
N CYS A 506 12.09 12.63 -12.39
CA CYS A 506 11.94 13.21 -13.71
C CYS A 506 10.63 14.01 -13.73
N PRO A 507 10.68 15.34 -13.87
CA PRO A 507 9.47 16.15 -13.88
C PRO A 507 8.72 16.00 -15.21
N HIS A 508 7.39 15.99 -15.11
CA HIS A 508 6.47 16.10 -16.24
C HIS A 508 5.69 17.42 -16.09
N PRO A 509 6.25 18.56 -16.55
CA PRO A 509 5.69 19.88 -16.22
C PRO A 509 4.26 20.08 -16.71
N THR A 510 3.93 19.61 -17.92
CA THR A 510 2.58 19.74 -18.48
C THR A 510 1.56 18.93 -17.68
N GLU A 511 1.89 17.67 -17.37
CA GLU A 511 1.04 16.80 -16.56
C GLU A 511 0.91 17.34 -15.13
N SER A 512 1.99 17.83 -14.54
CA SER A 512 1.99 18.44 -13.21
C SER A 512 1.08 19.67 -13.15
N ALA A 513 1.19 20.59 -14.12
CA ALA A 513 0.36 21.80 -14.16
C ALA A 513 -1.13 21.46 -14.31
N ARG A 514 -1.45 20.52 -15.21
CA ARG A 514 -2.82 20.06 -15.45
C ARG A 514 -3.41 19.39 -14.19
N LEU A 515 -2.64 18.54 -13.54
CA LEU A 515 -3.07 17.85 -12.32
C LEU A 515 -3.21 18.82 -11.16
N LYS A 516 -2.32 19.79 -11.02
CA LYS A 516 -2.42 20.83 -9.99
C LYS A 516 -3.72 21.61 -10.10
N THR A 517 -4.08 22.04 -11.31
CA THR A 517 -5.35 22.75 -11.57
C THR A 517 -6.54 21.89 -11.15
N PHE A 518 -6.55 20.61 -11.51
CA PHE A 518 -7.60 19.68 -11.17
C PHE A 518 -7.70 19.45 -9.65
N GLU A 519 -6.59 19.17 -8.99
CA GLU A 519 -6.56 18.91 -7.54
C GLU A 519 -7.02 20.12 -6.73
N ILE A 520 -6.54 21.31 -7.06
CA ILE A 520 -6.95 22.55 -6.38
C ILE A 520 -8.46 22.80 -6.54
N ALA A 521 -8.98 22.57 -7.74
CA ALA A 521 -10.39 22.82 -8.02
C ALA A 521 -11.32 21.86 -7.27
N LEU A 522 -10.89 20.61 -7.03
CA LEU A 522 -11.69 19.57 -6.37
C LEU A 522 -11.46 19.46 -4.87
N CYS A 523 -10.35 20.01 -4.37
CA CYS A 523 -10.05 20.04 -2.95
C CYS A 523 -11.07 20.91 -2.20
N PRO A 524 -11.58 20.48 -1.03
CA PRO A 524 -12.36 21.36 -0.16
C PRO A 524 -11.59 22.63 0.22
N SER A 525 -12.27 23.76 0.34
CA SER A 525 -11.67 25.09 0.52
C SER A 525 -10.75 25.21 1.74
N ASP A 526 -11.02 24.46 2.81
CA ASP A 526 -10.20 24.42 4.03
C ASP A 526 -8.89 23.62 3.87
N ASP A 527 -8.75 22.82 2.79
CA ASP A 527 -7.56 22.03 2.48
C ASP A 527 -6.76 22.59 1.30
N VAL A 528 -7.21 23.65 0.62
CA VAL A 528 -6.56 24.23 -0.55
C VAL A 528 -5.12 24.64 -0.26
N SER A 529 -4.85 25.16 0.94
CA SER A 529 -3.50 25.56 1.34
C SER A 529 -2.52 24.38 1.41
N ALA A 530 -3.01 23.17 1.59
CA ALA A 530 -2.19 21.96 1.62
C ALA A 530 -1.74 21.55 0.21
N ILE A 531 -2.57 21.83 -0.83
CA ILE A 531 -2.26 21.47 -2.23
C ILE A 531 -1.50 22.60 -2.94
N ALA A 532 -1.80 23.81 -2.59
CA ALA A 532 -1.16 24.99 -3.19
C ALA A 532 0.28 25.16 -2.72
#